data_1376beaa3465909935b69ddd05381193
#
_entry.id   1376beaa3465909935b69ddd05381193
#
_cell.length_a   1.000
_cell.length_b   1.000
_cell.length_c   1.000
_cell.angle_alpha   90.00
_cell.angle_beta   90.00
_cell.angle_gamma   90.00
#
_symmetry.space_group_name_H-M   'P 1'
#
loop_
_entity.id
_entity.type
_entity.pdbx_description
1 polymer ?
#
loop_
_entity_poly.entity_id
_entity_poly.type
_entity_poly.pdbx_seq_one_letter_code
_entity_poly.pdbx_strand_id
1 'polypeptide(L)' 'MIEIPVSIPDCYRWMAAGNKDLYVQYIKGYIKSSHPGLKPIKVEGMRVICRKK' A
#
# COMPACT_ATOMS: atom_id res chain seq x y z
N MET A 1 -13.34 -9.29 -11.27
CA MET A 1 -12.79 -8.52 -10.15
C MET A 1 -11.69 -7.61 -10.65
N ILE A 2 -11.71 -6.37 -10.22
CA ILE A 2 -10.76 -5.39 -10.71
C ILE A 2 -9.68 -5.16 -9.64
N GLU A 3 -8.45 -5.41 -10.02
CA GLU A 3 -7.31 -5.13 -9.18
C GLU A 3 -6.63 -3.87 -9.68
N ILE A 4 -6.39 -2.94 -8.78
CA ILE A 4 -5.84 -1.63 -9.14
C ILE A 4 -4.47 -1.49 -8.50
N PRO A 5 -3.39 -1.38 -9.30
CA PRO A 5 -2.07 -1.15 -8.76
C PRO A 5 -1.92 0.31 -8.34
N VAL A 6 -1.41 0.53 -7.14
CA VAL A 6 -1.17 1.87 -6.61
C VAL A 6 0.31 1.99 -6.28
N SER A 7 0.95 3.03 -6.82
CA SER A 7 2.36 3.28 -6.54
C SER A 7 2.54 3.84 -5.13
N ILE A 8 3.58 3.39 -4.45
CA ILE A 8 3.89 3.83 -3.10
C ILE A 8 5.09 4.76 -3.14
N PRO A 9 5.05 5.91 -2.47
CA PRO A 9 6.20 6.80 -2.38
C PRO A 9 7.39 6.13 -1.71
N ASP A 10 8.59 6.46 -2.18
CA ASP A 10 9.82 5.89 -1.62
C ASP A 10 9.97 6.16 -0.14
N CYS A 11 9.43 7.27 0.34
CA CYS A 11 9.58 7.64 1.75
C CYS A 11 9.01 6.58 2.69
N TYR A 12 7.97 5.87 2.29
CA TYR A 12 7.43 4.81 3.13
C TYR A 12 8.39 3.65 3.26
N ARG A 13 9.10 3.35 2.20
CA ARG A 13 10.12 2.31 2.22
C ARG A 13 11.25 2.67 3.19
N TRP A 14 11.66 3.93 3.17
CA TRP A 14 12.66 4.43 4.09
C TRP A 14 12.19 4.38 5.53
N MET A 15 10.96 4.80 5.77
CA MET A 15 10.39 4.82 7.11
C MET A 15 10.26 3.42 7.70
N ALA A 16 9.98 2.45 6.87
CA ALA A 16 9.85 1.06 7.32
C ALA A 16 11.19 0.42 7.66
N ALA A 17 12.29 0.95 7.11
CA ALA A 17 13.64 0.50 7.42
C ALA A 17 13.83 -1.02 7.31
N GLY A 18 13.22 -1.62 6.27
CA GLY A 18 13.33 -3.04 6.03
C GLY A 18 12.37 -3.92 6.82
N ASN A 19 11.53 -3.31 7.67
CA ASN A 19 10.54 -4.05 8.44
C ASN A 19 9.26 -4.18 7.62
N LYS A 20 8.96 -5.40 7.17
CA LYS A 20 7.80 -5.65 6.32
C LYS A 20 6.49 -5.32 7.02
N ASP A 21 6.40 -5.61 8.30
CA ASP A 21 5.17 -5.36 9.04
C ASP A 21 4.87 -3.86 9.10
N LEU A 22 5.88 -3.05 9.40
CA LEU A 22 5.73 -1.60 9.38
C LEU A 22 5.39 -1.09 7.99
N TYR A 23 6.05 -1.63 6.98
CA TYR A 23 5.79 -1.23 5.61
C TYR A 23 4.33 -1.46 5.23
N VAL A 24 3.81 -2.62 5.57
CA VAL A 24 2.41 -2.97 5.30
C VAL A 24 1.47 -2.03 6.04
N GLN A 25 1.78 -1.70 7.29
CA GLN A 25 0.95 -0.77 8.07
C GLN A 25 0.94 0.62 7.45
N TYR A 26 2.09 1.11 7.00
CA TYR A 26 2.16 2.41 6.34
C TYR A 26 1.36 2.41 5.05
N ILE A 27 1.46 1.34 4.27
CA ILE A 27 0.72 1.22 3.02
C ILE A 27 -0.78 1.22 3.27
N LYS A 28 -1.23 0.47 4.27
CA LYS A 28 -2.65 0.45 4.63
C LYS A 28 -3.15 1.84 5.00
N GLY A 29 -2.38 2.56 5.80
CA GLY A 29 -2.72 3.93 6.16
C GLY A 29 -2.76 4.85 4.95
N TYR A 30 -1.79 4.72 4.07
CA TYR A 30 -1.72 5.51 2.86
C TYR A 30 -2.94 5.27 1.97
N ILE A 31 -3.28 4.02 1.74
CA ILE A 31 -4.43 3.67 0.89
C ILE A 31 -5.72 4.17 1.53
N LYS A 32 -5.88 3.98 2.82
CA LYS A 32 -7.08 4.43 3.52
C LYS A 32 -7.25 5.94 3.42
N SER A 33 -6.14 6.67 3.49
CA SER A 33 -6.16 8.12 3.44
C SER A 33 -6.31 8.66 2.02
N SER A 34 -5.58 8.08 1.07
CA SER A 34 -5.54 8.57 -0.31
C SER A 34 -6.59 7.95 -1.21
N HIS A 35 -6.94 6.71 -0.94
CA HIS A 35 -7.89 5.95 -1.75
C HIS A 35 -8.88 5.21 -0.86
N PRO A 36 -9.79 5.95 -0.20
CA PRO A 36 -10.68 5.34 0.80
C PRO A 36 -11.63 4.29 0.23
N GLY A 37 -11.85 4.30 -1.08
CA GLY A 37 -12.68 3.31 -1.73
C GLY A 37 -11.96 2.02 -2.10
N LEU A 38 -10.66 1.92 -1.81
CA LEU A 38 -9.86 0.76 -2.17
C LEU A 38 -9.41 0.00 -0.92
N LYS A 39 -9.23 -1.31 -1.10
CA LYS A 39 -8.73 -2.16 -0.04
C LYS A 39 -7.43 -2.82 -0.51
N PRO A 40 -6.31 -2.62 0.20
CA PRO A 40 -5.06 -3.27 -0.19
C PRO A 40 -5.15 -4.77 0.05
N ILE A 41 -4.75 -5.56 -0.95
CA ILE A 41 -4.79 -7.01 -0.85
C ILE A 41 -3.41 -7.64 -0.96
N LYS A 42 -2.49 -6.96 -1.62
CA LYS A 42 -1.17 -7.54 -1.86
C LYS A 42 -0.16 -6.41 -2.06
N VAL A 43 1.04 -6.60 -1.53
CA VAL A 43 2.13 -5.64 -1.70
C VAL A 43 3.18 -6.26 -2.60
N GLU A 44 3.54 -5.55 -3.66
CA GLU A 44 4.55 -5.96 -4.62
C GLU A 44 5.61 -4.87 -4.77
N GLY A 45 6.73 -5.04 -4.06
CA GLY A 45 7.82 -4.05 -4.13
C GLY A 45 7.35 -2.66 -3.75
N MET A 46 7.39 -1.74 -4.72
CA MET A 46 7.02 -0.35 -4.50
C MET A 46 5.58 -0.04 -4.92
N ARG A 47 4.78 -1.08 -5.16
CA ARG A 47 3.37 -0.87 -5.49
C ARG A 47 2.52 -1.83 -4.68
N VAL A 48 1.29 -1.45 -4.47
CA VAL A 48 0.34 -2.28 -3.76
C VAL A 48 -0.84 -2.56 -4.68
N ILE A 49 -1.28 -3.79 -4.69
CA ILE A 49 -2.44 -4.19 -5.47
C ILE A 49 -3.66 -4.04 -4.57
N CYS A 50 -4.60 -3.24 -5.02
CA CYS A 50 -5.81 -2.95 -4.27
C CYS A 50 -7.03 -3.49 -5.01
N ARG A 51 -8.08 -3.70 -4.24
CA ARG A 51 -9.36 -4.10 -4.81
C ARG A 51 -10.41 -3.07 -4.41
N LYS A 52 -11.30 -2.77 -5.33
CA LYS A 52 -12.38 -1.84 -5.04
C LYS A 52 -13.35 -2.49 -4.04
N LYS A 53 -13.71 -1.73 -3.04
CA LYS A 53 -14.67 -2.19 -2.04
C LYS A 53 -16.05 -2.40 -2.63
#